data_cebc4807300a6eede897f023b8c99a71
#
_entry.id   cebc4807300a6eede897f023b8c99a71
#
_cell.length_a   1.000
_cell.length_b   1.000
_cell.length_c   1.000
_cell.angle_alpha   90.00
_cell.angle_beta   90.00
_cell.angle_gamma   90.00
#
_symmetry.space_group_name_H-M   'P 1'
#
loop_
_entity.id
_entity.type
_entity.pdbx_description
1 polymer ?
#
loop_
_entity_poly.entity_id
_entity_poly.type
_entity_poly.pdbx_seq_one_letter_code
_entity_poly.pdbx_strand_id
1 'polypeptide(L)'
;MAFRVIRPDELEWIEREPEPGGSARYVARLSDVLGFEHTRGNIWRYPAGAKGRRHRDTIQEETFVVVDGTLTAYLGDPPERVEVPKGGVVHVEAGTVLQLANHGDEDVLLYAYGAPPEVGGAEFLDSAV
;
A
#
# COMPACT_ATOMS: atom_id res chain seq x y z
N MET A 1 -10.69 19.70 -17.28
CA MET A 1 -9.22 19.75 -17.28
C MET A 1 -8.67 18.41 -17.74
N ALA A 2 -7.80 18.41 -18.72
CA ALA A 2 -7.27 17.17 -19.29
C ALA A 2 -6.12 16.55 -18.49
N PHE A 3 -5.51 17.27 -17.59
CA PHE A 3 -4.41 16.77 -16.78
C PHE A 3 -4.31 17.48 -15.43
N ARG A 4 -3.66 16.81 -14.49
CA ARG A 4 -3.27 17.37 -13.19
C ARG A 4 -1.89 16.88 -12.84
N VAL A 5 -1.15 17.67 -12.07
CA VAL A 5 0.21 17.35 -11.63
C VAL A 5 0.29 17.64 -10.14
N ILE A 6 0.93 16.73 -9.40
CA ILE A 6 1.27 16.97 -8.00
C ILE A 6 2.75 16.69 -7.78
N ARG A 7 3.44 17.62 -7.12
CA ARG A 7 4.87 17.48 -6.81
C ARG A 7 5.06 16.91 -5.40
N PRO A 8 6.23 16.34 -5.09
CA PRO A 8 6.45 15.71 -3.78
C PRO A 8 6.18 16.63 -2.60
N ASP A 9 6.52 17.91 -2.68
CA ASP A 9 6.31 18.88 -1.63
C ASP A 9 4.86 19.36 -1.50
N GLU A 10 4.02 18.99 -2.44
CA GLU A 10 2.58 19.30 -2.44
C GLU A 10 1.74 18.16 -1.86
N LEU A 11 2.34 17.01 -1.61
CA LEU A 11 1.63 15.85 -1.05
C LEU A 11 1.16 16.15 0.38
N GLU A 12 -0.09 15.85 0.65
CA GLU A 12 -0.65 15.91 2.00
C GLU A 12 -0.62 14.53 2.62
N TRP A 13 0.22 14.35 3.63
CA TRP A 13 0.37 13.10 4.34
C TRP A 13 -0.62 12.99 5.48
N ILE A 14 -1.42 11.92 5.48
CA ILE A 14 -2.40 11.61 6.52
C ILE A 14 -1.85 10.47 7.34
N GLU A 15 -1.69 10.69 8.66
CA GLU A 15 -1.27 9.65 9.57
C GLU A 15 -2.38 8.62 9.74
N ARG A 16 -2.02 7.35 9.65
CA ARG A 16 -2.90 6.23 9.94
C ARG A 16 -2.47 5.59 11.25
N GLU A 17 -3.43 5.31 12.11
CA GLU A 17 -3.15 4.67 13.38
C GLU A 17 -2.36 3.38 13.19
N PRO A 18 -1.36 3.11 14.06
CA PRO A 18 -0.57 1.89 13.94
C PRO A 18 -1.40 0.65 14.22
N GLU A 19 -1.12 -0.42 13.52
CA GLU A 19 -1.59 -1.74 13.89
C GLU A 19 -0.89 -2.21 15.16
N PRO A 20 -1.51 -3.09 15.97
CA PRO A 20 -0.89 -3.58 17.20
C PRO A 20 0.52 -4.13 16.97
N GLY A 21 1.50 -3.61 17.70
CA GLY A 21 2.90 -3.97 17.57
C GLY A 21 3.66 -3.29 16.44
N GLY A 22 3.02 -2.37 15.71
CA GLY A 22 3.64 -1.64 14.60
C GLY A 22 3.74 -0.14 14.85
N SER A 23 4.45 0.53 13.96
CA SER A 23 4.53 2.00 13.91
C SER A 23 3.44 2.57 13.00
N ALA A 24 3.16 3.86 13.13
CA ALA A 24 2.19 4.54 12.28
C ALA A 24 2.65 4.55 10.82
N ARG A 25 1.68 4.54 9.92
CA ARG A 25 1.89 4.70 8.47
C ARG A 25 1.34 6.05 8.05
N TYR A 26 1.76 6.50 6.88
CA TYR A 26 1.27 7.75 6.29
C TYR A 26 0.82 7.50 4.86
N VAL A 27 -0.30 8.11 4.48
CA VAL A 27 -0.87 7.98 3.15
C VAL A 27 -1.12 9.35 2.53
N ALA A 28 -0.76 9.48 1.26
CA ALA A 28 -1.15 10.60 0.41
C ALA A 28 -2.15 10.08 -0.61
N ARG A 29 -3.36 10.62 -0.62
CA ARG A 29 -4.48 10.11 -1.42
C ARG A 29 -4.46 10.72 -2.82
N LEU A 30 -3.86 10.03 -3.78
CA LEU A 30 -3.76 10.52 -5.17
C LEU A 30 -5.11 10.53 -5.87
N SER A 31 -5.93 9.51 -5.67
CA SER A 31 -7.25 9.41 -6.32
C SER A 31 -8.11 10.62 -6.06
N ASP A 32 -8.11 11.08 -4.80
CA ASP A 32 -8.94 12.21 -4.38
C ASP A 32 -8.40 13.53 -4.94
N VAL A 33 -7.09 13.72 -4.90
CA VAL A 33 -6.44 14.97 -5.31
C VAL A 33 -6.35 15.09 -6.82
N LEU A 34 -6.05 13.99 -7.53
CA LEU A 34 -5.88 13.98 -8.97
C LEU A 34 -7.14 13.60 -9.75
N GLY A 35 -8.18 13.17 -9.05
CA GLY A 35 -9.45 12.84 -9.69
C GLY A 35 -9.42 11.61 -10.57
N PHE A 36 -8.85 10.50 -10.07
CA PHE A 36 -8.85 9.24 -10.83
C PHE A 36 -10.28 8.74 -11.04
N GLU A 37 -10.58 8.30 -12.25
CA GLU A 37 -11.91 7.79 -12.59
C GLU A 37 -11.99 6.27 -12.65
N HIS A 38 -10.96 5.61 -13.19
CA HIS A 38 -10.98 4.17 -13.47
C HIS A 38 -10.03 3.36 -12.59
N THR A 39 -9.21 4.05 -11.83
CA THR A 39 -8.25 3.43 -10.90
C THR A 39 -8.33 4.11 -9.55
N ARG A 40 -7.82 3.42 -8.54
CA ARG A 40 -7.60 3.98 -7.21
C ARG A 40 -6.11 3.98 -6.95
N GLY A 41 -5.56 5.08 -6.47
CA GLY A 41 -4.13 5.17 -6.23
C GLY A 41 -3.79 6.02 -5.02
N ASN A 42 -2.75 5.60 -4.31
CA ASN A 42 -2.22 6.28 -3.15
C ASN A 42 -0.71 6.16 -3.13
N ILE A 43 -0.05 7.08 -2.43
CA ILE A 43 1.34 6.91 -2.05
C ILE A 43 1.37 6.59 -0.56
N TRP A 44 2.08 5.55 -0.18
CA TRP A 44 2.27 5.16 1.21
C TRP A 44 3.71 5.37 1.65
N ARG A 45 3.88 5.87 2.86
CA ARG A 45 5.15 5.88 3.55
C ARG A 45 5.04 5.00 4.80
N TYR A 46 5.90 4.00 4.86
CA TYR A 46 6.01 3.07 5.98
C TYR A 46 7.33 3.34 6.69
N PRO A 47 7.33 4.05 7.83
CA PRO A 47 8.54 4.16 8.66
C PRO A 47 8.97 2.79 9.18
N ALA A 48 10.18 2.72 9.74
CA ALA A 48 10.67 1.49 10.37
C ALA A 48 9.65 0.93 11.37
N GLY A 49 9.37 -0.35 11.30
CA GLY A 49 8.41 -1.03 12.16
C GLY A 49 6.94 -0.90 11.77
N ALA A 50 6.63 -0.14 10.73
CA ALA A 50 5.25 0.00 10.26
C ALA A 50 4.79 -1.25 9.53
N LYS A 51 3.52 -1.61 9.72
CA LYS A 51 2.87 -2.68 8.98
C LYS A 51 1.44 -2.30 8.66
N GLY A 52 0.97 -2.79 7.51
CA GLY A 52 -0.42 -2.67 7.12
C GLY A 52 -1.27 -3.75 7.76
N ARG A 53 -2.56 -3.64 7.59
CA ARG A 53 -3.51 -4.65 8.02
C ARG A 53 -3.54 -5.78 7.00
N ARG A 54 -3.50 -7.03 7.47
CA ARG A 54 -3.63 -8.20 6.59
C ARG A 54 -5.05 -8.27 6.05
N HIS A 55 -5.18 -8.33 4.73
CA HIS A 55 -6.49 -8.29 4.08
C HIS A 55 -6.46 -8.91 2.69
N ARG A 56 -7.64 -9.03 2.11
CA ARG A 56 -7.82 -9.27 0.67
C ARG A 56 -8.90 -8.34 0.15
N ASP A 57 -8.70 -7.84 -1.04
CA ASP A 57 -9.73 -7.12 -1.78
C ASP A 57 -10.49 -8.12 -2.62
N THR A 58 -11.81 -8.08 -2.58
CA THR A 58 -12.63 -9.11 -3.21
C THR A 58 -12.83 -8.88 -4.71
N ILE A 59 -12.71 -7.63 -5.16
CA ILE A 59 -12.94 -7.23 -6.55
C ILE A 59 -11.75 -6.52 -7.16
N GLN A 60 -11.07 -5.68 -6.39
CA GLN A 60 -9.96 -4.86 -6.88
C GLN A 60 -8.66 -5.66 -6.95
N GLU A 61 -7.98 -5.60 -8.09
CA GLU A 61 -6.57 -6.00 -8.14
C GLU A 61 -5.68 -4.81 -7.75
N GLU A 62 -4.50 -5.07 -7.18
CA GLU A 62 -3.60 -4.01 -6.73
C GLU A 62 -2.18 -4.22 -7.22
N THR A 63 -1.51 -3.10 -7.52
CA THR A 63 -0.10 -3.08 -7.88
C THR A 63 0.62 -2.12 -6.96
N PHE A 64 1.73 -2.59 -6.37
CA PHE A 64 2.58 -1.80 -5.48
C PHE A 64 3.94 -1.63 -6.12
N VAL A 65 4.38 -0.38 -6.28
CA VAL A 65 5.70 -0.05 -6.83
C VAL A 65 6.55 0.48 -5.69
N VAL A 66 7.65 -0.20 -5.39
CA VAL A 66 8.59 0.23 -4.34
C VAL A 66 9.48 1.33 -4.90
N VAL A 67 9.25 2.55 -4.43
CA VAL A 67 9.99 3.73 -4.89
C VAL A 67 11.27 3.92 -4.08
N ASP A 68 11.23 3.61 -2.79
CA ASP A 68 12.39 3.72 -1.91
C ASP A 68 12.27 2.70 -0.77
N GLY A 69 13.42 2.32 -0.19
CA GLY A 69 13.48 1.32 0.85
C GLY A 69 13.29 -0.12 0.35
N THR A 70 13.11 -1.04 1.28
CA THR A 70 12.83 -2.45 0.99
C THR A 70 11.52 -2.86 1.68
N LEU A 71 10.54 -3.23 0.88
CA LEU A 71 9.25 -3.69 1.34
C LEU A 71 9.32 -5.17 1.69
N THR A 72 8.70 -5.57 2.80
CA THR A 72 8.39 -6.97 3.07
C THR A 72 6.92 -7.21 2.79
N ALA A 73 6.63 -8.15 1.90
CA ALA A 73 5.27 -8.54 1.56
C ALA A 73 4.98 -9.96 2.05
N TYR A 74 3.83 -10.14 2.69
CA TYR A 74 3.30 -11.45 3.10
C TYR A 74 2.13 -11.74 2.19
N LEU A 75 2.29 -12.70 1.28
CA LEU A 75 1.37 -12.95 0.18
C LEU A 75 0.74 -14.33 0.27
N GLY A 76 -0.56 -14.38 0.07
CA GLY A 76 -1.32 -15.63 0.09
C GLY A 76 -1.72 -16.09 1.49
N ASP A 77 -2.33 -17.27 1.54
CA ASP A 77 -2.77 -17.91 2.78
C ASP A 77 -2.56 -19.44 2.67
N PRO A 78 -1.57 -20.01 3.38
CA PRO A 78 -0.66 -19.40 4.35
C PRO A 78 0.28 -18.38 3.70
N PRO A 79 0.76 -17.39 4.46
CA PRO A 79 1.54 -16.30 3.89
C PRO A 79 2.94 -16.74 3.45
N GLU A 80 3.32 -16.34 2.24
CA GLU A 80 4.69 -16.41 1.76
C GLU A 80 5.34 -15.05 1.95
N ARG A 81 6.48 -15.02 2.64
CA ARG A 81 7.23 -13.80 2.88
C ARG A 81 8.17 -13.51 1.71
N VAL A 82 8.05 -12.32 1.14
CA VAL A 82 8.85 -11.86 0.01
C VAL A 82 9.44 -10.49 0.31
N GLU A 83 10.76 -10.34 0.08
CA GLU A 83 11.43 -9.04 0.17
C GLU A 83 11.45 -8.40 -1.21
N VAL A 84 11.03 -7.13 -1.29
CA VAL A 84 10.98 -6.38 -2.54
C VAL A 84 11.76 -5.08 -2.38
N PRO A 85 12.96 -5.00 -2.95
CA PRO A 85 13.78 -3.80 -2.85
C PRO A 85 13.30 -2.70 -3.81
N LYS A 86 13.88 -1.53 -3.66
CA LYS A 86 13.66 -0.35 -4.51
C LYS A 86 13.64 -0.71 -5.99
N GLY A 87 12.62 -0.27 -6.68
CA GLY A 87 12.39 -0.54 -8.10
C GLY A 87 11.56 -1.79 -8.37
N GLY A 88 11.30 -2.61 -7.34
CA GLY A 88 10.48 -3.81 -7.48
C GLY A 88 8.99 -3.49 -7.53
N VAL A 89 8.23 -4.45 -8.05
CA VAL A 89 6.78 -4.34 -8.21
C VAL A 89 6.11 -5.60 -7.67
N VAL A 90 5.06 -5.42 -6.88
CA VAL A 90 4.19 -6.50 -6.42
C VAL A 90 2.82 -6.31 -7.06
N HIS A 91 2.32 -7.33 -7.73
CA HIS A 91 0.96 -7.34 -8.26
C HIS A 91 0.14 -8.41 -7.55
N VAL A 92 -1.03 -8.05 -7.07
CA VAL A 92 -1.91 -8.92 -6.30
C VAL A 92 -3.27 -8.97 -6.98
N GLU A 93 -3.67 -10.16 -7.41
CA GLU A 93 -4.98 -10.38 -7.99
C GLU A 93 -6.08 -10.25 -6.93
N ALA A 94 -7.29 -9.90 -7.36
CA ALA A 94 -8.44 -9.86 -6.49
C ALA A 94 -8.62 -11.20 -5.76
N GLY A 95 -8.99 -11.14 -4.49
CA GLY A 95 -9.17 -12.33 -3.64
C GLY A 95 -7.89 -12.86 -3.02
N THR A 96 -6.73 -12.33 -3.36
CA THR A 96 -5.45 -12.76 -2.78
C THR A 96 -5.18 -12.03 -1.48
N VAL A 97 -4.83 -12.76 -0.44
CA VAL A 97 -4.48 -12.21 0.87
C VAL A 97 -3.11 -11.56 0.82
N LEU A 98 -2.98 -10.37 1.39
CA LEU A 98 -1.72 -9.65 1.46
C LEU A 98 -1.58 -8.89 2.78
N GLN A 99 -0.33 -8.70 3.19
CA GLN A 99 0.06 -7.77 4.25
C GLN A 99 1.42 -7.20 3.90
N LEU A 100 1.57 -5.89 4.04
CA LEU A 100 2.82 -5.19 3.75
C LEU A 100 3.44 -4.70 5.05
N ALA A 101 4.77 -4.74 5.14
CA ALA A 101 5.49 -4.32 6.34
C ALA A 101 6.85 -3.72 5.98
N ASN A 102 7.38 -2.93 6.90
CA ASN A 102 8.74 -2.43 6.84
C ASN A 102 9.53 -2.96 8.04
N HIS A 103 10.37 -3.95 7.81
CA HIS A 103 11.26 -4.53 8.83
C HIS A 103 12.67 -3.92 8.80
N GLY A 104 12.92 -2.95 7.91
CA GLY A 104 14.19 -2.26 7.83
C GLY A 104 14.27 -1.02 8.72
N ASP A 105 15.39 -0.31 8.64
CA ASP A 105 15.67 0.89 9.42
C ASP A 105 15.27 2.18 8.70
N GLU A 106 15.13 2.13 7.39
CA GLU A 106 14.77 3.27 6.55
C GLU A 106 13.31 3.23 6.16
N ASP A 107 12.75 4.38 5.81
CA ASP A 107 11.38 4.46 5.33
C ASP A 107 11.20 3.68 4.02
N VAL A 108 10.06 3.03 3.88
CA VAL A 108 9.62 2.49 2.60
C VAL A 108 8.61 3.46 2.00
N LEU A 109 8.87 3.85 0.76
CA LEU A 109 7.94 4.65 -0.03
C LEU A 109 7.41 3.78 -1.16
N LEU A 110 6.09 3.68 -1.27
CA LEU A 110 5.48 2.88 -2.32
C LEU A 110 4.26 3.55 -2.93
N TYR A 111 4.08 3.34 -4.24
CA TYR A 111 2.88 3.71 -4.95
C TYR A 111 1.99 2.50 -5.07
N ALA A 112 0.73 2.67 -4.66
CA ALA A 112 -0.27 1.61 -4.68
C ALA A 112 -1.39 2.01 -5.63
N TYR A 113 -1.65 1.16 -6.61
CA TYR A 113 -2.71 1.37 -7.60
C TYR A 113 -3.60 0.15 -7.65
N GLY A 114 -4.90 0.39 -7.80
CA GLY A 114 -5.87 -0.69 -7.94
C GLY A 114 -6.96 -0.36 -8.94
N ALA A 115 -7.57 -1.38 -9.48
CA ALA A 115 -8.70 -1.29 -10.40
C ALA A 115 -9.58 -2.55 -10.29
N PRO A 116 -10.88 -2.41 -10.43
CA PRO A 116 -11.65 -1.16 -10.51
C PRO A 116 -11.61 -0.39 -9.19
N PRO A 117 -11.87 0.92 -9.20
CA PRO A 117 -11.91 1.69 -7.96
C PRO A 117 -13.11 1.26 -7.12
N GLU A 118 -12.82 0.72 -5.94
CA GLU A 118 -13.84 0.18 -5.07
C GLU A 118 -13.64 0.65 -3.65
N VAL A 119 -14.75 0.83 -2.95
CA VAL A 119 -14.77 1.23 -1.55
C VAL A 119 -15.48 0.16 -0.74
N GLY A 120 -14.80 -0.36 0.30
CA GLY A 120 -15.41 -1.26 1.26
C GLY A 120 -15.44 -2.74 0.89
N GLY A 121 -14.71 -3.16 -0.15
CA GLY A 121 -14.62 -4.55 -0.57
C GLY A 121 -13.53 -5.38 0.11
N ALA A 122 -12.88 -4.87 1.15
CA ALA A 122 -11.79 -5.57 1.81
C ALA A 122 -12.29 -6.49 2.92
N GLU A 123 -11.74 -7.69 2.98
CA GLU A 123 -11.91 -8.64 4.09
C GLU A 123 -10.61 -8.69 4.89
N PHE A 124 -10.72 -8.59 6.20
CA PHE A 124 -9.54 -8.51 7.09
C PHE A 124 -9.28 -9.84 7.78
N LEU A 125 -8.01 -10.18 7.92
CA LEU A 125 -7.52 -11.38 8.56
C LEU A 125 -6.57 -11.03 9.70
N ASP A 126 -6.23 -12.04 10.53
CA ASP A 126 -5.24 -11.87 11.59
C ASP A 126 -3.87 -11.58 10.99
N SER A 127 -3.09 -10.74 11.67
CA SER A 127 -1.76 -10.35 11.23
C SER A 127 -0.84 -11.58 11.07
N ALA A 128 -0.04 -11.57 10.01
CA ALA A 128 1.00 -12.57 9.78
C ALA A 128 2.28 -12.26 10.55
N VAL A 129 2.38 -11.06 11.13
CA VAL A 129 3.60 -10.57 11.78
C VAL A 129 3.32 -9.78 13.04
#